data_7ec3394295c6460039fbb39af566cdec
#
_entry.id   7ec3394295c6460039fbb39af566cdec
#
_cell.length_a   1.000
_cell.length_b   1.000
_cell.length_c   1.000
_cell.angle_alpha   90.00
_cell.angle_beta   90.00
_cell.angle_gamma   90.00
#
_symmetry.space_group_name_H-M   'P 1'
#
loop_
_entity.id
_entity.type
_entity.pdbx_description
1 polymer ?
#
loop_
_entity_poly.entity_id
_entity_poly.type
_entity_poly.pdbx_seq_one_letter_code
_entity_poly.pdbx_strand_id
1 'polypeptide(L)'
;MRPTNFITFARAAATAAALLMAAFISCVAQSRRFEIVTNMGTMRGVLYDATPGHRDAFIRLAKEGRYDGTLFYRVVKNFVIQGGSADSRDAKPGQHIGYGDEAVNIDSEFSPKCYHKFGALCAPRQPDKVNVFKTSDISQFYIVRGQVYTDEYLTKYEKSINNPIRNNLYKLYYIPYKPELDALKQTDPAEWKRRMKEIKDRIEMEFRISRYKEFTDQQRADYTSIGGAPQLDGEYTVFGEVTEGLDVLKKINDMSVDANSRPRKDVRMTVRIL
;
A
#
# COMPACT_ATOMS: atom_id res chain seq x y z
N MET A 1 65.14 18.50 -5.74
CA MET A 1 64.06 17.50 -5.94
C MET A 1 62.71 18.14 -5.71
N ARG A 2 61.82 18.19 -6.74
CA ARG A 2 60.53 18.95 -6.67
C ARG A 2 59.43 18.06 -6.09
N PRO A 3 58.63 18.52 -5.10
CA PRO A 3 57.56 17.74 -4.51
C PRO A 3 56.19 18.02 -5.21
N THR A 4 56.10 17.81 -6.52
CA THR A 4 54.90 18.17 -7.29
C THR A 4 54.05 16.99 -7.74
N ASN A 5 54.43 15.74 -7.51
CA ASN A 5 53.70 14.58 -8.05
C ASN A 5 52.72 13.94 -7.09
N PHE A 6 52.78 14.17 -5.78
CA PHE A 6 51.86 13.53 -4.81
C PHE A 6 50.48 14.17 -4.77
N ILE A 7 50.38 15.49 -4.96
CA ILE A 7 49.12 16.22 -4.89
C ILE A 7 48.21 15.95 -6.12
N THR A 8 48.83 15.73 -7.29
CA THR A 8 48.11 15.40 -8.54
C THR A 8 47.54 13.98 -8.50
N PHE A 9 48.29 13.01 -7.95
CA PHE A 9 47.80 11.63 -7.80
C PHE A 9 46.63 11.54 -6.78
N ALA A 10 46.70 12.27 -5.67
CA ALA A 10 45.62 12.28 -4.67
C ALA A 10 44.34 12.91 -5.20
N ARG A 11 44.46 13.97 -6.04
CA ARG A 11 43.27 14.60 -6.68
C ARG A 11 42.66 13.72 -7.76
N ALA A 12 43.44 13.02 -8.55
CA ALA A 12 42.94 12.09 -9.55
C ALA A 12 42.24 10.87 -8.92
N ALA A 13 42.76 10.33 -7.82
CA ALA A 13 42.15 9.23 -7.07
C ALA A 13 40.84 9.66 -6.41
N ALA A 14 40.74 10.89 -5.85
CA ALA A 14 39.53 11.44 -5.25
C ALA A 14 38.40 11.71 -6.29
N THR A 15 38.77 12.20 -7.48
CA THR A 15 37.79 12.39 -8.59
C THR A 15 37.34 11.05 -9.17
N ALA A 16 38.18 10.05 -9.28
CA ALA A 16 37.77 8.71 -9.73
C ALA A 16 36.84 8.03 -8.72
N ALA A 17 37.12 8.15 -7.41
CA ALA A 17 36.27 7.63 -6.36
C ALA A 17 34.90 8.34 -6.31
N ALA A 18 34.87 9.66 -6.52
CA ALA A 18 33.61 10.44 -6.59
C ALA A 18 32.76 10.08 -7.82
N LEU A 19 33.39 9.86 -8.97
CA LEU A 19 32.71 9.40 -10.20
C LEU A 19 32.19 7.98 -10.08
N LEU A 20 32.94 7.06 -9.43
CA LEU A 20 32.48 5.71 -9.13
C LEU A 20 31.31 5.71 -8.13
N MET A 21 31.37 6.56 -7.09
CA MET A 21 30.24 6.71 -6.14
C MET A 21 29.01 7.31 -6.80
N ALA A 22 29.17 8.32 -7.67
CA ALA A 22 28.06 8.91 -8.42
C ALA A 22 27.42 7.91 -9.40
N ALA A 23 28.22 7.07 -10.07
CA ALA A 23 27.75 5.99 -10.95
C ALA A 23 26.99 4.92 -10.14
N PHE A 24 27.47 4.59 -8.92
CA PHE A 24 26.81 3.63 -8.03
C PHE A 24 25.46 4.17 -7.51
N ILE A 25 25.39 5.47 -7.15
CA ILE A 25 24.15 6.13 -6.72
C ILE A 25 23.15 6.21 -7.90
N SER A 26 23.63 6.51 -9.10
CA SER A 26 22.78 6.51 -10.29
C SER A 26 22.25 5.11 -10.64
N CYS A 27 23.05 4.05 -10.47
CA CYS A 27 22.63 2.67 -10.68
C CYS A 27 21.58 2.22 -9.63
N VAL A 28 21.75 2.62 -8.36
CA VAL A 28 20.78 2.34 -7.29
C VAL A 28 19.46 3.11 -7.50
N ALA A 29 19.54 4.37 -7.95
CA ALA A 29 18.34 5.15 -8.29
C ALA A 29 17.59 4.57 -9.50
N GLN A 30 18.34 4.06 -10.49
CA GLN A 30 17.78 3.44 -11.69
C GLN A 30 17.06 2.12 -11.37
N SER A 31 17.53 1.36 -10.38
CA SER A 31 16.90 0.09 -9.96
C SER A 31 15.55 0.23 -9.26
N ARG A 32 15.09 1.45 -8.95
CA ARG A 32 13.77 1.74 -8.35
C ARG A 32 12.67 1.97 -9.37
N ARG A 33 12.98 2.06 -10.65
CA ARG A 33 11.98 2.20 -11.71
C ARG A 33 11.67 0.84 -12.31
N PHE A 34 10.40 0.63 -12.61
CA PHE A 34 9.94 -0.61 -13.25
C PHE A 34 9.10 -0.31 -14.48
N GLU A 35 9.01 -1.32 -15.34
CA GLU A 35 8.16 -1.35 -16.51
C GLU A 35 7.34 -2.65 -16.51
N ILE A 36 6.05 -2.54 -16.77
CA ILE A 36 5.14 -3.67 -17.02
C ILE A 36 4.69 -3.56 -18.47
N VAL A 37 5.22 -4.43 -19.30
CA VAL A 37 4.85 -4.54 -20.73
C VAL A 37 3.71 -5.51 -20.86
N THR A 38 2.63 -5.12 -21.51
CA THR A 38 1.47 -5.98 -21.78
C THR A 38 1.06 -5.93 -23.25
N ASN A 39 0.24 -6.89 -23.68
CA ASN A 39 -0.41 -6.83 -25.00
C ASN A 39 -1.47 -5.71 -25.13
N MET A 40 -1.73 -4.94 -24.05
CA MET A 40 -2.62 -3.77 -24.04
C MET A 40 -1.86 -2.43 -24.01
N GLY A 41 -0.53 -2.48 -23.87
CA GLY A 41 0.37 -1.33 -23.74
C GLY A 41 1.32 -1.48 -22.53
N THR A 42 2.09 -0.45 -22.29
CA THR A 42 3.14 -0.43 -21.26
C THR A 42 2.79 0.54 -20.14
N MET A 43 2.98 0.09 -18.90
CA MET A 43 2.89 0.90 -17.68
C MET A 43 4.30 1.03 -17.10
N ARG A 44 4.69 2.23 -16.65
CA ARG A 44 5.95 2.45 -15.93
C ARG A 44 5.69 3.09 -14.58
N GLY A 45 6.59 2.85 -13.63
CA GLY A 45 6.40 3.39 -12.30
C GLY A 45 7.67 3.38 -11.46
N VAL A 46 7.48 3.71 -10.18
CA VAL A 46 8.54 3.78 -9.18
C VAL A 46 8.20 2.92 -7.98
N LEU A 47 9.24 2.34 -7.35
CA LEU A 47 9.15 1.59 -6.11
C LEU A 47 9.53 2.48 -4.93
N TYR A 48 8.90 2.26 -3.78
CA TYR A 48 9.06 3.10 -2.61
C TYR A 48 10.17 2.62 -1.67
N ASP A 49 10.96 3.57 -1.14
CA ASP A 49 11.95 3.29 -0.10
C ASP A 49 11.34 3.01 1.26
N ALA A 50 10.11 3.46 1.48
CA ALA A 50 9.40 3.26 2.73
C ALA A 50 8.97 1.80 2.97
N THR A 51 9.08 0.94 1.95
CA THR A 51 8.71 -0.48 1.98
C THR A 51 9.83 -1.32 1.35
N PRO A 52 11.03 -1.32 1.96
CA PRO A 52 12.24 -1.90 1.35
C PRO A 52 12.14 -3.41 1.12
N GLY A 53 11.51 -4.16 2.01
CA GLY A 53 11.33 -5.60 1.86
C GLY A 53 10.52 -5.96 0.61
N HIS A 54 9.38 -5.31 0.41
CA HIS A 54 8.56 -5.52 -0.78
C HIS A 54 9.25 -5.02 -2.05
N ARG A 55 9.86 -3.83 -2.00
CA ARG A 55 10.63 -3.27 -3.12
C ARG A 55 11.71 -4.25 -3.59
N ASP A 56 12.57 -4.70 -2.68
CA ASP A 56 13.73 -5.52 -3.01
C ASP A 56 13.32 -6.92 -3.47
N ALA A 57 12.28 -7.49 -2.88
CA ALA A 57 11.70 -8.76 -3.33
C ALA A 57 11.07 -8.64 -4.73
N PHE A 58 10.31 -7.58 -5.01
CA PHE A 58 9.74 -7.34 -6.33
C PHE A 58 10.84 -7.18 -7.40
N ILE A 59 11.92 -6.42 -7.10
CA ILE A 59 13.07 -6.26 -7.98
C ILE A 59 13.72 -7.62 -8.27
N ARG A 60 13.96 -8.42 -7.24
CA ARG A 60 14.56 -9.76 -7.37
C ARG A 60 13.69 -10.66 -8.24
N LEU A 61 12.40 -10.78 -7.93
CA LEU A 61 11.48 -11.63 -8.67
C LEU A 61 11.31 -11.18 -10.15
N ALA A 62 11.30 -9.87 -10.40
CA ALA A 62 11.27 -9.34 -11.77
C ALA A 62 12.54 -9.69 -12.54
N LYS A 63 13.73 -9.55 -11.93
CA LYS A 63 15.00 -9.92 -12.55
C LYS A 63 15.15 -11.44 -12.80
N GLU A 64 14.52 -12.26 -11.96
CA GLU A 64 14.42 -13.72 -12.13
C GLU A 64 13.37 -14.13 -13.20
N GLY A 65 12.65 -13.17 -13.79
CA GLY A 65 11.60 -13.44 -14.78
C GLY A 65 10.34 -14.11 -14.20
N ARG A 66 10.14 -14.00 -12.86
CA ARG A 66 9.01 -14.68 -12.19
C ARG A 66 7.65 -14.19 -12.67
N TYR A 67 7.57 -12.94 -13.11
CA TYR A 67 6.32 -12.36 -13.64
C TYR A 67 6.17 -12.54 -15.16
N ASP A 68 7.20 -13.03 -15.85
CA ASP A 68 7.20 -13.12 -17.31
C ASP A 68 6.20 -14.15 -17.83
N GLY A 69 5.40 -13.72 -18.79
CA GLY A 69 4.34 -14.54 -19.37
C GLY A 69 3.12 -14.75 -18.47
N THR A 70 3.11 -14.23 -17.24
CA THR A 70 1.94 -14.29 -16.36
C THR A 70 0.82 -13.35 -16.82
N LEU A 71 -0.37 -13.48 -16.24
CA LEU A 71 -1.55 -12.73 -16.61
C LEU A 71 -1.96 -11.73 -15.52
N PHE A 72 -2.61 -10.62 -15.93
CA PHE A 72 -3.60 -9.97 -15.09
C PHE A 72 -4.84 -10.85 -15.04
N TYR A 73 -4.89 -11.76 -14.09
CA TYR A 73 -5.89 -12.81 -14.01
C TYR A 73 -7.15 -12.44 -13.23
N ARG A 74 -7.12 -11.34 -12.49
CA ARG A 74 -8.27 -10.84 -11.74
C ARG A 74 -8.42 -9.33 -11.94
N VAL A 75 -9.56 -8.93 -12.47
CA VAL A 75 -9.92 -7.53 -12.70
C VAL A 75 -11.25 -7.25 -12.03
N VAL A 76 -11.26 -6.28 -11.12
CA VAL A 76 -12.46 -5.79 -10.46
C VAL A 76 -12.66 -4.34 -10.86
N LYS A 77 -13.75 -4.08 -11.58
CA LYS A 77 -14.05 -2.74 -12.12
C LYS A 77 -14.08 -1.68 -11.02
N ASN A 78 -13.47 -0.53 -11.27
CA ASN A 78 -13.35 0.58 -10.33
C ASN A 78 -12.69 0.20 -8.99
N PHE A 79 -11.86 -0.85 -8.99
CA PHE A 79 -11.16 -1.29 -7.80
C PHE A 79 -9.69 -1.63 -8.08
N VAL A 80 -9.38 -2.81 -8.60
CA VAL A 80 -7.99 -3.23 -8.86
C VAL A 80 -7.86 -4.09 -10.12
N ILE A 81 -6.63 -4.18 -10.65
CA ILE A 81 -6.17 -5.26 -11.51
C ILE A 81 -5.08 -6.04 -10.79
N GLN A 82 -5.17 -7.36 -10.73
CA GLN A 82 -4.24 -8.24 -10.01
C GLN A 82 -3.65 -9.28 -10.96
N GLY A 83 -2.35 -9.52 -10.82
CA GLY A 83 -1.62 -10.45 -11.68
C GLY A 83 -0.29 -10.90 -11.08
N GLY A 84 0.53 -11.58 -11.91
CA GLY A 84 1.86 -12.03 -11.53
C GLY A 84 1.95 -13.47 -11.07
N SER A 85 0.83 -14.12 -10.73
CA SER A 85 0.83 -15.51 -10.26
C SER A 85 1.37 -16.48 -11.32
N ALA A 86 2.31 -17.33 -10.93
CA ALA A 86 2.99 -18.26 -11.86
C ALA A 86 2.03 -19.26 -12.52
N ASP A 87 0.97 -19.70 -11.80
CA ASP A 87 -0.06 -20.60 -12.29
C ASP A 87 -0.95 -20.00 -13.40
N SER A 88 -0.79 -18.70 -13.65
CA SER A 88 -1.51 -18.01 -14.73
C SER A 88 -0.88 -18.17 -16.12
N ARG A 89 0.39 -18.60 -16.23
CA ARG A 89 1.13 -18.62 -17.52
C ARG A 89 0.42 -19.46 -18.58
N ASP A 90 0.00 -20.66 -18.20
CA ASP A 90 -0.62 -21.64 -19.08
C ASP A 90 -2.07 -21.97 -18.69
N ALA A 91 -2.70 -21.05 -17.94
CA ALA A 91 -4.03 -21.25 -17.41
C ALA A 91 -5.11 -21.32 -18.48
N LYS A 92 -5.88 -22.40 -18.48
CA LYS A 92 -7.02 -22.62 -19.38
C LYS A 92 -8.19 -21.71 -19.00
N PRO A 93 -9.10 -21.40 -19.93
CA PRO A 93 -10.35 -20.70 -19.62
C PRO A 93 -11.11 -21.38 -18.45
N GLY A 94 -11.61 -20.59 -17.49
CA GLY A 94 -12.33 -21.09 -16.32
C GLY A 94 -11.48 -21.68 -15.20
N GLN A 95 -10.17 -21.81 -15.38
CA GLN A 95 -9.26 -22.27 -14.33
C GLN A 95 -9.14 -21.20 -13.23
N HIS A 96 -9.19 -21.64 -11.95
CA HIS A 96 -8.85 -20.81 -10.80
C HIS A 96 -7.35 -20.51 -10.80
N ILE A 97 -6.99 -19.25 -10.58
CA ILE A 97 -5.62 -18.74 -10.62
C ILE A 97 -5.35 -17.98 -9.33
N GLY A 98 -4.07 -17.93 -8.93
CA GLY A 98 -3.64 -17.19 -7.74
C GLY A 98 -3.51 -18.07 -6.49
N TYR A 99 -3.55 -19.39 -6.66
CA TYR A 99 -3.43 -20.38 -5.58
C TYR A 99 -2.19 -21.28 -5.75
N GLY A 100 -1.23 -20.85 -6.59
CA GLY A 100 -0.02 -21.63 -6.88
C GLY A 100 0.88 -21.79 -5.65
N ASP A 101 1.67 -22.89 -5.62
CA ASP A 101 2.57 -23.27 -4.52
C ASP A 101 3.82 -22.38 -4.38
N GLU A 102 3.90 -21.31 -5.15
CA GLU A 102 5.09 -20.47 -5.26
C GLU A 102 4.95 -19.11 -4.51
N ALA A 103 4.14 -19.07 -3.48
CA ALA A 103 3.97 -17.87 -2.67
C ALA A 103 5.30 -17.43 -2.03
N VAL A 104 5.61 -16.14 -2.15
CA VAL A 104 6.73 -15.50 -1.47
C VAL A 104 6.18 -14.56 -0.41
N ASN A 105 6.19 -15.02 0.84
CA ASN A 105 5.61 -14.28 1.95
C ASN A 105 6.62 -13.28 2.54
N ILE A 106 6.14 -12.06 2.79
CA ILE A 106 6.90 -10.97 3.40
C ILE A 106 6.03 -10.32 4.47
N ASP A 107 6.65 -9.95 5.60
CA ASP A 107 5.98 -9.20 6.65
C ASP A 107 5.41 -7.88 6.12
N SER A 108 4.25 -7.49 6.62
CA SER A 108 3.60 -6.26 6.18
C SER A 108 4.45 -5.02 6.50
N GLU A 109 4.55 -4.10 5.53
CA GLU A 109 5.25 -2.82 5.67
C GLU A 109 4.24 -1.66 5.52
N PHE A 110 3.29 -1.55 6.46
CA PHE A 110 2.29 -0.49 6.41
C PHE A 110 2.91 0.86 6.74
N SER A 111 2.67 1.85 5.88
CA SER A 111 3.12 3.21 6.07
C SER A 111 1.99 4.20 5.75
N PRO A 112 1.72 5.20 6.61
CA PRO A 112 0.75 6.25 6.31
C PRO A 112 1.09 7.07 5.05
N LYS A 113 2.36 7.05 4.64
CA LYS A 113 2.83 7.73 3.41
C LYS A 113 2.54 6.93 2.13
N CYS A 114 2.31 5.61 2.28
CA CYS A 114 2.07 4.69 1.18
C CYS A 114 0.63 4.20 1.26
N TYR A 115 -0.27 4.76 0.45
CA TYR A 115 -1.70 4.50 0.50
C TYR A 115 -2.26 4.18 -0.88
N HIS A 116 -3.46 3.63 -0.93
CA HIS A 116 -4.08 3.04 -2.11
C HIS A 116 -4.71 4.08 -3.04
N LYS A 117 -3.96 5.11 -3.44
CA LYS A 117 -4.39 6.04 -4.49
C LYS A 117 -4.43 5.35 -5.86
N PHE A 118 -5.07 5.97 -6.86
CA PHE A 118 -5.04 5.52 -8.24
C PHE A 118 -3.60 5.32 -8.74
N GLY A 119 -3.31 4.15 -9.30
CA GLY A 119 -1.98 3.76 -9.76
C GLY A 119 -1.09 3.09 -8.69
N ALA A 120 -1.49 3.04 -7.43
CA ALA A 120 -0.70 2.39 -6.37
C ALA A 120 -0.42 0.92 -6.70
N LEU A 121 0.84 0.48 -6.56
CA LEU A 121 1.31 -0.90 -6.72
C LEU A 121 1.41 -1.55 -5.36
N CYS A 122 0.70 -2.67 -5.18
CA CYS A 122 0.43 -3.26 -3.88
C CYS A 122 0.60 -4.78 -3.89
N ALA A 123 0.88 -5.36 -2.73
CA ALA A 123 0.98 -6.80 -2.54
C ALA A 123 -0.33 -7.38 -1.98
N PRO A 124 -0.89 -8.44 -2.59
CA PRO A 124 -2.03 -9.16 -2.04
C PRO A 124 -1.63 -9.98 -0.82
N ARG A 125 -2.60 -10.44 -0.07
CA ARG A 125 -2.44 -11.33 1.08
C ARG A 125 -3.66 -12.23 1.29
N GLN A 126 -3.48 -13.29 2.04
CA GLN A 126 -4.58 -14.12 2.49
C GLN A 126 -5.48 -13.37 3.51
N PRO A 127 -6.76 -13.75 3.62
CA PRO A 127 -7.68 -13.16 4.59
C PRO A 127 -7.21 -13.30 6.05
N ASP A 128 -7.60 -12.37 6.92
CA ASP A 128 -7.21 -12.32 8.34
C ASP A 128 -7.50 -13.62 9.10
N LYS A 129 -8.53 -14.37 8.69
CA LYS A 129 -8.90 -15.65 9.30
C LYS A 129 -7.76 -16.69 9.27
N VAL A 130 -6.91 -16.64 8.25
CA VAL A 130 -5.79 -17.59 8.05
C VAL A 130 -4.43 -16.89 8.07
N ASN A 131 -4.40 -15.57 8.09
CA ASN A 131 -3.20 -14.73 8.05
C ASN A 131 -3.32 -13.55 9.02
N VAL A 132 -3.26 -13.86 10.31
CA VAL A 132 -3.42 -12.87 11.41
C VAL A 132 -2.31 -11.81 11.43
N PHE A 133 -1.12 -12.14 10.91
CA PHE A 133 0.02 -11.22 10.82
C PHE A 133 -0.02 -10.33 9.58
N LYS A 134 -1.00 -10.51 8.69
CA LYS A 134 -1.17 -9.75 7.45
C LYS A 134 0.06 -9.79 6.54
N THR A 135 0.81 -10.90 6.54
CA THR A 135 1.95 -11.10 5.64
C THR A 135 1.49 -11.04 4.19
N SER A 136 2.28 -10.36 3.36
CA SER A 136 2.00 -10.21 1.93
C SER A 136 2.54 -11.39 1.13
N ASP A 137 1.86 -11.74 0.02
CA ASP A 137 2.40 -12.62 -1.02
C ASP A 137 2.92 -11.77 -2.19
N ILE A 138 4.23 -11.53 -2.23
CA ILE A 138 4.88 -10.72 -3.29
C ILE A 138 5.14 -11.51 -4.58
N SER A 139 4.83 -12.81 -4.65
CA SER A 139 4.83 -13.54 -5.93
C SER A 139 3.76 -13.02 -6.91
N GLN A 140 2.84 -12.22 -6.40
CA GLN A 140 1.76 -11.54 -7.10
C GLN A 140 1.73 -10.06 -6.71
N PHE A 141 1.02 -9.27 -7.49
CA PHE A 141 0.76 -7.87 -7.17
C PHE A 141 -0.58 -7.40 -7.72
N TYR A 142 -1.06 -6.29 -7.22
CA TYR A 142 -2.19 -5.60 -7.82
C TYR A 142 -1.91 -4.11 -7.98
N ILE A 143 -2.61 -3.49 -8.96
CA ILE A 143 -2.55 -2.06 -9.20
C ILE A 143 -3.94 -1.48 -8.98
N VAL A 144 -4.01 -0.42 -8.20
CA VAL A 144 -5.26 0.23 -7.83
C VAL A 144 -5.80 1.04 -9.01
N ARG A 145 -7.02 0.73 -9.46
CA ARG A 145 -7.81 1.61 -10.31
C ARG A 145 -8.65 2.53 -9.42
N GLY A 146 -9.32 1.98 -8.42
CA GLY A 146 -10.15 2.70 -7.48
C GLY A 146 -11.28 3.51 -8.13
N GLN A 147 -11.92 4.33 -7.33
CA GLN A 147 -12.91 5.32 -7.74
C GLN A 147 -12.67 6.65 -7.02
N VAL A 148 -13.24 7.72 -7.53
CA VAL A 148 -13.22 9.04 -6.89
C VAL A 148 -14.29 9.07 -5.80
N TYR A 149 -13.95 9.62 -4.64
CA TYR A 149 -14.84 9.75 -3.49
C TYR A 149 -15.19 11.22 -3.24
N THR A 150 -16.23 11.47 -2.48
CA THR A 150 -16.50 12.80 -1.92
C THR A 150 -15.83 12.92 -0.54
N ASP A 151 -15.51 14.15 -0.11
CA ASP A 151 -14.97 14.38 1.23
C ASP A 151 -15.98 13.94 2.33
N GLU A 152 -17.25 14.11 2.05
CA GLU A 152 -18.33 13.62 2.92
C GLU A 152 -18.28 12.08 3.09
N TYR A 153 -18.03 11.34 2.00
CA TYR A 153 -17.87 9.89 2.08
C TYR A 153 -16.66 9.53 2.95
N LEU A 154 -15.50 10.16 2.74
CA LEU A 154 -14.29 9.90 3.52
C LEU A 154 -14.51 10.19 5.01
N THR A 155 -15.19 11.28 5.33
CA THR A 155 -15.57 11.63 6.70
C THR A 155 -16.53 10.60 7.33
N LYS A 156 -17.52 10.11 6.58
CA LYS A 156 -18.41 9.04 7.04
C LYS A 156 -17.65 7.73 7.24
N TYR A 157 -16.71 7.44 6.36
CA TYR A 157 -15.86 6.24 6.47
C TYR A 157 -14.98 6.31 7.73
N GLU A 158 -14.29 7.42 8.01
CA GLU A 158 -13.56 7.61 9.28
C GLU A 158 -14.45 7.38 10.49
N LYS A 159 -15.64 7.99 10.51
CA LYS A 159 -16.60 7.81 11.61
C LYS A 159 -17.03 6.35 11.77
N SER A 160 -17.21 5.62 10.69
CA SER A 160 -17.60 4.20 10.74
C SER A 160 -16.56 3.31 11.42
N ILE A 161 -15.27 3.65 11.28
CA ILE A 161 -14.15 2.95 11.94
C ILE A 161 -13.98 3.46 13.38
N ASN A 162 -14.03 4.78 13.59
CA ASN A 162 -13.66 5.42 14.84
C ASN A 162 -14.76 5.33 15.92
N ASN A 163 -16.03 5.39 15.53
CA ASN A 163 -17.14 5.35 16.49
C ASN A 163 -17.21 4.04 17.28
N PRO A 164 -17.06 2.85 16.70
CA PRO A 164 -17.00 1.61 17.46
C PRO A 164 -15.87 1.60 18.51
N ILE A 165 -14.69 2.14 18.15
CA ILE A 165 -13.55 2.25 19.08
C ILE A 165 -13.92 3.17 20.24
N ARG A 166 -14.41 4.38 19.95
CA ARG A 166 -14.85 5.34 20.98
C ARG A 166 -15.97 4.77 21.86
N ASN A 167 -16.93 4.09 21.28
CA ASN A 167 -18.04 3.46 22.03
C ASN A 167 -17.54 2.37 22.98
N ASN A 168 -16.56 1.56 22.57
CA ASN A 168 -15.96 0.55 23.44
C ASN A 168 -15.16 1.17 24.59
N LEU A 169 -14.39 2.23 24.31
CA LEU A 169 -13.68 2.98 25.34
C LEU A 169 -14.66 3.67 26.32
N TYR A 170 -15.76 4.23 25.82
CA TYR A 170 -16.81 4.78 26.65
C TYR A 170 -17.45 3.73 27.56
N LYS A 171 -17.74 2.54 27.04
CA LYS A 171 -18.23 1.42 27.84
C LYS A 171 -17.24 0.99 28.91
N LEU A 172 -15.95 1.04 28.63
CA LEU A 172 -14.89 0.62 29.55
C LEU A 172 -14.65 1.66 30.65
N TYR A 173 -14.60 2.95 30.32
CA TYR A 173 -14.13 4.00 31.21
C TYR A 173 -15.23 4.88 31.82
N TYR A 174 -16.44 4.92 31.24
CA TYR A 174 -17.53 5.74 31.74
C TYR A 174 -18.66 4.92 32.39
N ILE A 175 -19.14 3.88 31.71
CA ILE A 175 -20.33 3.14 32.15
C ILE A 175 -20.20 2.57 33.58
N PRO A 176 -19.05 1.98 34.02
CA PRO A 176 -18.90 1.46 35.37
C PRO A 176 -19.07 2.52 36.47
N TYR A 177 -18.70 3.77 36.16
CA TYR A 177 -18.74 4.89 37.13
C TYR A 177 -19.99 5.75 36.97
N LYS A 178 -20.88 5.46 36.03
CA LYS A 178 -22.06 6.25 35.76
C LYS A 178 -22.95 6.48 36.98
N PRO A 179 -23.30 5.48 37.83
CA PRO A 179 -24.14 5.70 39.02
C PRO A 179 -23.51 6.69 40.00
N GLU A 180 -22.20 6.57 40.28
CA GLU A 180 -21.45 7.49 41.12
C GLU A 180 -21.43 8.91 40.53
N LEU A 181 -21.17 9.03 39.24
CA LEU A 181 -21.13 10.32 38.55
C LEU A 181 -22.50 11.00 38.53
N ASP A 182 -23.57 10.27 38.35
CA ASP A 182 -24.95 10.80 38.40
C ASP A 182 -25.27 11.36 39.78
N ALA A 183 -24.83 10.68 40.88
CA ALA A 183 -24.96 11.19 42.26
C ALA A 183 -24.09 12.43 42.49
N LEU A 184 -22.82 12.42 42.10
CA LEU A 184 -21.92 13.56 42.24
C LEU A 184 -22.40 14.80 41.49
N LYS A 185 -23.06 14.62 40.37
CA LYS A 185 -23.63 15.74 39.60
C LYS A 185 -24.59 16.59 40.39
N GLN A 186 -25.30 15.98 41.38
CA GLN A 186 -26.27 16.64 42.24
C GLN A 186 -25.65 17.13 43.55
N THR A 187 -24.69 16.37 44.11
CA THR A 187 -24.13 16.60 45.46
C THR A 187 -22.84 17.44 45.40
N ASP A 188 -21.99 17.24 44.42
CA ASP A 188 -20.73 17.99 44.23
C ASP A 188 -20.44 18.19 42.73
N PRO A 189 -20.98 19.24 42.10
CA PRO A 189 -20.77 19.55 40.70
C PRO A 189 -19.31 19.82 40.34
N ALA A 190 -18.48 20.28 41.29
CA ALA A 190 -17.06 20.57 41.02
C ALA A 190 -16.29 19.25 40.89
N GLU A 191 -16.50 18.31 41.82
CA GLU A 191 -15.89 16.98 41.76
C GLU A 191 -16.39 16.20 40.52
N TRP A 192 -17.69 16.29 40.21
CA TRP A 192 -18.24 15.71 38.97
C TRP A 192 -17.51 16.20 37.71
N LYS A 193 -17.27 17.51 37.58
CA LYS A 193 -16.54 18.09 36.45
C LYS A 193 -15.12 17.56 36.36
N ARG A 194 -14.42 17.44 37.52
CA ARG A 194 -13.07 16.91 37.61
C ARG A 194 -13.02 15.46 37.11
N ARG A 195 -13.87 14.61 37.65
CA ARG A 195 -13.96 13.18 37.29
C ARG A 195 -14.33 12.98 35.84
N MET A 196 -15.30 13.74 35.34
CA MET A 196 -15.70 13.68 33.92
C MET A 196 -14.55 14.09 32.98
N LYS A 197 -13.74 15.08 33.40
CA LYS A 197 -12.56 15.46 32.62
C LYS A 197 -11.54 14.32 32.58
N GLU A 198 -11.22 13.72 33.70
CA GLU A 198 -10.28 12.59 33.80
C GLU A 198 -10.72 11.42 32.91
N ILE A 199 -12.00 11.04 32.94
CA ILE A 199 -12.55 9.99 32.10
C ILE A 199 -12.43 10.35 30.61
N LYS A 200 -12.76 11.58 30.23
CA LYS A 200 -12.64 12.04 28.84
C LYS A 200 -11.19 12.04 28.36
N ASP A 201 -10.27 12.54 29.19
CA ASP A 201 -8.84 12.58 28.87
C ASP A 201 -8.28 11.16 28.71
N ARG A 202 -8.72 10.21 29.56
CA ARG A 202 -8.36 8.80 29.44
C ARG A 202 -8.89 8.17 28.15
N ILE A 203 -10.16 8.39 27.82
CA ILE A 203 -10.75 7.89 26.57
C ILE A 203 -9.99 8.45 25.36
N GLU A 204 -9.68 9.74 25.34
CA GLU A 204 -8.97 10.36 24.22
C GLU A 204 -7.53 9.82 24.09
N MET A 205 -6.84 9.63 25.22
CA MET A 205 -5.50 9.03 25.22
C MET A 205 -5.51 7.62 24.63
N GLU A 206 -6.42 6.77 25.10
CA GLU A 206 -6.57 5.39 24.63
C GLU A 206 -7.01 5.34 23.16
N PHE A 207 -7.86 6.28 22.73
CA PHE A 207 -8.27 6.40 21.34
C PHE A 207 -7.07 6.72 20.44
N ARG A 208 -6.21 7.67 20.83
CA ARG A 208 -5.03 8.08 20.05
C ARG A 208 -3.98 6.98 19.85
N ILE A 209 -3.89 6.03 20.78
CA ILE A 209 -2.99 4.87 20.66
C ILE A 209 -3.68 3.65 20.01
N SER A 210 -4.99 3.75 19.72
CA SER A 210 -5.74 2.71 19.02
C SER A 210 -5.50 2.76 17.50
N ARG A 211 -6.05 1.79 16.77
CA ARG A 211 -6.04 1.78 15.30
C ARG A 211 -7.17 2.65 14.73
N TYR A 212 -7.23 3.92 15.14
CA TYR A 212 -8.19 4.85 14.57
C TYR A 212 -7.84 5.22 13.12
N LYS A 213 -8.82 5.66 12.35
CA LYS A 213 -8.65 6.10 10.96
C LYS A 213 -8.72 7.62 10.89
N GLU A 214 -7.71 8.22 10.28
CA GLU A 214 -7.67 9.64 9.96
C GLU A 214 -6.97 9.81 8.61
N PHE A 215 -7.64 10.43 7.66
CA PHE A 215 -7.02 10.75 6.38
C PHE A 215 -6.25 12.07 6.51
N THR A 216 -5.02 12.07 6.02
CA THR A 216 -4.26 13.31 5.85
C THR A 216 -4.89 14.18 4.75
N ASP A 217 -4.58 15.49 4.74
CA ASP A 217 -5.06 16.41 3.69
C ASP A 217 -4.65 15.92 2.30
N GLN A 218 -3.45 15.36 2.15
CA GLN A 218 -2.98 14.80 0.88
C GLN A 218 -3.80 13.57 0.46
N GLN A 219 -4.10 12.66 1.39
CA GLN A 219 -4.94 11.48 1.09
C GLN A 219 -6.36 11.91 0.69
N ARG A 220 -6.94 12.91 1.38
CA ARG A 220 -8.26 13.46 1.01
C ARG A 220 -8.21 14.09 -0.38
N ALA A 221 -7.21 14.91 -0.68
CA ALA A 221 -7.03 15.53 -1.99
C ALA A 221 -6.93 14.47 -3.09
N ASP A 222 -6.12 13.43 -2.91
CA ASP A 222 -5.95 12.36 -3.91
C ASP A 222 -7.23 11.53 -4.08
N TYR A 223 -7.86 11.08 -2.99
CA TYR A 223 -9.09 10.28 -3.07
C TYR A 223 -10.28 11.03 -3.66
N THR A 224 -10.30 12.36 -3.52
CA THR A 224 -11.38 13.21 -4.07
C THR A 224 -11.11 13.70 -5.49
N SER A 225 -9.87 13.58 -6.00
CA SER A 225 -9.49 14.01 -7.36
C SER A 225 -9.17 12.85 -8.30
N ILE A 226 -8.10 12.11 -8.02
CA ILE A 226 -7.65 10.98 -8.86
C ILE A 226 -8.30 9.65 -8.46
N GLY A 227 -8.78 9.56 -7.21
CA GLY A 227 -9.42 8.38 -6.66
C GLY A 227 -8.47 7.36 -6.04
N GLY A 228 -9.02 6.19 -5.69
CA GLY A 228 -8.26 5.12 -5.05
C GLY A 228 -9.15 4.09 -4.38
N ALA A 229 -8.59 3.42 -3.35
CA ALA A 229 -9.25 2.38 -2.58
C ALA A 229 -8.95 2.54 -1.07
N PRO A 230 -9.46 3.59 -0.40
CA PRO A 230 -9.12 3.96 0.98
C PRO A 230 -9.39 2.87 2.02
N GLN A 231 -10.28 1.90 1.70
CA GLN A 231 -10.58 0.76 2.55
C GLN A 231 -9.43 -0.26 2.68
N LEU A 232 -8.43 -0.18 1.79
CA LEU A 232 -7.25 -1.05 1.81
C LEU A 232 -6.07 -0.47 2.61
N ASP A 233 -6.15 0.82 3.00
CA ASP A 233 -5.07 1.48 3.74
C ASP A 233 -4.88 0.87 5.13
N GLY A 234 -3.62 0.50 5.44
CA GLY A 234 -3.27 -0.19 6.68
C GLY A 234 -3.67 -1.67 6.72
N GLU A 235 -4.25 -2.18 5.62
CA GLU A 235 -4.63 -3.58 5.47
C GLU A 235 -3.75 -4.35 4.47
N TYR A 236 -3.18 -3.65 3.49
CA TYR A 236 -2.29 -4.19 2.47
C TYR A 236 -1.09 -3.27 2.27
N THR A 237 0.08 -3.83 1.92
CA THR A 237 1.28 -3.04 1.69
C THR A 237 1.26 -2.43 0.30
N VAL A 238 1.44 -1.11 0.24
CA VAL A 238 1.70 -0.35 -0.98
C VAL A 238 3.20 -0.13 -1.09
N PHE A 239 3.82 -0.62 -2.16
CA PHE A 239 5.29 -0.61 -2.29
C PHE A 239 5.80 0.14 -3.54
N GLY A 240 4.88 0.77 -4.29
CA GLY A 240 5.21 1.57 -5.46
C GLY A 240 3.98 2.22 -6.07
N GLU A 241 4.20 2.83 -7.23
CA GLU A 241 3.10 3.40 -8.02
C GLU A 241 3.43 3.41 -9.52
N VAL A 242 2.42 3.28 -10.34
CA VAL A 242 2.46 3.52 -11.78
C VAL A 242 2.33 5.02 -12.02
N THR A 243 3.30 5.59 -12.74
CA THR A 243 3.37 7.03 -13.05
C THR A 243 3.11 7.32 -14.53
N GLU A 244 3.30 6.33 -15.41
CA GLU A 244 3.08 6.42 -16.85
C GLU A 244 2.23 5.24 -17.34
N GLY A 245 1.42 5.42 -18.38
CA GLY A 245 0.56 4.36 -18.91
C GLY A 245 -0.70 4.11 -18.06
N LEU A 246 -1.16 5.09 -17.30
CA LEU A 246 -2.40 5.02 -16.52
C LEU A 246 -3.66 4.83 -17.39
N ASP A 247 -3.59 5.18 -18.67
CA ASP A 247 -4.61 4.84 -19.66
C ASP A 247 -4.66 3.33 -19.95
N VAL A 248 -3.49 2.64 -19.94
CA VAL A 248 -3.42 1.18 -20.08
C VAL A 248 -4.07 0.51 -18.87
N LEU A 249 -3.78 0.99 -17.64
CA LEU A 249 -4.46 0.53 -16.42
C LEU A 249 -5.98 0.63 -16.54
N LYS A 250 -6.50 1.78 -17.02
CA LYS A 250 -7.94 1.99 -17.23
C LYS A 250 -8.50 1.02 -18.27
N LYS A 251 -7.83 0.87 -19.42
CA LYS A 251 -8.24 -0.08 -20.49
C LYS A 251 -8.35 -1.51 -19.97
N ILE A 252 -7.38 -1.97 -19.17
CA ILE A 252 -7.41 -3.31 -18.59
C ILE A 252 -8.56 -3.43 -17.58
N ASN A 253 -8.76 -2.42 -16.71
CA ASN A 253 -9.80 -2.44 -15.70
C ASN A 253 -11.23 -2.37 -16.29
N ASP A 254 -11.39 -1.84 -17.50
CA ASP A 254 -12.67 -1.75 -18.19
C ASP A 254 -13.00 -2.99 -19.05
N MET A 255 -12.12 -3.99 -19.09
CA MET A 255 -12.36 -5.23 -19.84
C MET A 255 -13.51 -6.03 -19.27
N SER A 256 -14.23 -6.72 -20.16
CA SER A 256 -15.22 -7.73 -19.75
C SER A 256 -14.52 -8.93 -19.10
N VAL A 257 -15.09 -9.41 -18.00
CA VAL A 257 -14.56 -10.54 -17.20
C VAL A 257 -15.53 -11.72 -17.19
N ASP A 258 -15.04 -12.89 -16.80
CA ASP A 258 -15.82 -14.07 -16.49
C ASP A 258 -16.35 -14.08 -15.04
N ALA A 259 -16.97 -15.17 -14.62
CA ALA A 259 -17.51 -15.33 -13.26
C ALA A 259 -16.41 -15.31 -12.17
N ASN A 260 -15.16 -15.60 -12.52
CA ASN A 260 -13.98 -15.56 -11.62
C ASN A 260 -13.26 -14.19 -11.65
N SER A 261 -13.84 -13.18 -12.30
CA SER A 261 -13.24 -11.87 -12.54
C SER A 261 -11.98 -11.91 -13.43
N ARG A 262 -11.74 -12.98 -14.19
CA ARG A 262 -10.66 -13.06 -15.18
C ARG A 262 -11.10 -12.34 -16.46
N PRO A 263 -10.25 -11.48 -17.05
CA PRO A 263 -10.52 -10.90 -18.37
C PRO A 263 -10.82 -12.00 -19.39
N ARG A 264 -11.90 -11.81 -20.18
CA ARG A 264 -12.29 -12.78 -21.25
C ARG A 264 -11.25 -12.89 -22.37
N LYS A 265 -10.39 -11.87 -22.51
CA LYS A 265 -9.18 -11.89 -23.34
C LYS A 265 -8.00 -11.75 -22.40
N ASP A 266 -7.09 -12.69 -22.42
CA ASP A 266 -5.93 -12.69 -21.54
C ASP A 266 -5.05 -11.45 -21.74
N VAL A 267 -4.69 -10.83 -20.62
CA VAL A 267 -3.72 -9.73 -20.58
C VAL A 267 -2.42 -10.27 -20.01
N ARG A 268 -1.51 -10.60 -20.92
CA ARG A 268 -0.19 -11.16 -20.60
C ARG A 268 0.81 -10.07 -20.32
N MET A 269 1.70 -10.30 -19.35
CA MET A 269 2.69 -9.30 -18.96
C MET A 269 4.13 -9.83 -18.94
N THR A 270 5.05 -8.89 -18.99
CA THR A 270 6.47 -9.03 -18.64
C THR A 270 6.85 -7.84 -17.76
N VAL A 271 7.59 -8.08 -16.66
CA VAL A 271 8.02 -7.03 -15.72
C VAL A 271 9.54 -6.86 -15.82
N ARG A 272 9.99 -5.62 -15.95
CA ARG A 272 11.41 -5.25 -16.02
C ARG A 272 11.75 -4.17 -15.03
N ILE A 273 12.98 -4.21 -14.51
CA ILE A 273 13.59 -3.15 -13.70
C ILE A 273 14.45 -2.29 -14.61
N LEU A 274 14.27 -0.97 -14.55
CA LEU A 274 14.91 0.00 -15.44
C LEU A 274 16.16 0.62 -14.79
#